data_d4340cc7b752fba467b5e1f2e1db2698
#
_entry.id   d4340cc7b752fba467b5e1f2e1db2698
#
_cell.length_a   1.000
_cell.length_b   1.000
_cell.length_c   1.000
_cell.angle_alpha   90.00
_cell.angle_beta   90.00
_cell.angle_gamma   90.00
#
_symmetry.space_group_name_H-M   'P 1'
#
loop_
_entity.id
_entity.type
_entity.pdbx_description
1 polymer ?
#
loop_
_entity_poly.entity_id
_entity_poly.type
_entity_poly.pdbx_seq_one_letter_code
_entity_poly.pdbx_strand_id
1 'polypeptide(L)'
;MSKAYWIVRVSVRDEQRYPEYLAAAGPAFQKFGARFIVRGGKFETMEGSARERNVVVEFQDRATAFACYRSPEYQSARTIRQKYADTDFIIIDGVAD
;
A
#
# COMPACT_ATOMS: atom_id res chain seq x y z
N MET A 1 13.45 -13.98 12.05
CA MET A 1 12.13 -13.31 11.99
C MET A 1 11.82 -12.97 10.55
N SER A 2 10.57 -12.92 10.22
CA SER A 2 10.18 -12.60 8.85
C SER A 2 9.78 -11.13 8.71
N LYS A 3 10.02 -10.58 7.53
CA LYS A 3 9.48 -9.29 7.14
C LYS A 3 7.99 -9.43 6.90
N ALA A 4 7.30 -8.33 6.76
CA ALA A 4 5.89 -8.34 6.40
C ALA A 4 5.66 -7.35 5.27
N TYR A 5 4.55 -7.55 4.57
CA TYR A 5 4.28 -6.79 3.36
C TYR A 5 2.84 -6.31 3.32
N TRP A 6 2.65 -5.12 2.79
CA TRP A 6 1.36 -4.69 2.29
C TRP A 6 1.29 -5.10 0.82
N ILE A 7 0.26 -5.83 0.46
CA ILE A 7 -0.06 -6.11 -0.94
C ILE A 7 -1.29 -5.28 -1.25
N VAL A 8 -1.13 -4.29 -2.12
CA VAL A 8 -2.18 -3.29 -2.37
C VAL A 8 -2.47 -3.25 -3.86
N ARG A 9 -3.75 -3.44 -4.21
CA ARG A 9 -4.18 -3.36 -5.61
C ARG A 9 -5.26 -2.30 -5.71
N VAL A 10 -5.09 -1.38 -6.65
CA VAL A 10 -5.87 -0.15 -6.70
C VAL A 10 -6.43 0.08 -8.09
N SER A 11 -7.71 0.42 -8.15
CA SER A 11 -8.34 1.00 -9.33
C SER A 11 -8.62 2.46 -9.02
N VAL A 12 -7.95 3.37 -9.69
CA VAL A 12 -8.06 4.80 -9.45
C VAL A 12 -9.26 5.33 -10.22
N ARG A 13 -10.22 5.96 -9.51
CA ARG A 13 -11.41 6.56 -10.12
C ARG A 13 -11.20 8.02 -10.51
N ASP A 14 -10.33 8.72 -9.79
CA ASP A 14 -10.03 10.13 -10.05
C ASP A 14 -8.51 10.31 -10.04
N GLU A 15 -7.90 10.23 -11.22
CA GLU A 15 -6.44 10.30 -11.34
C GLU A 15 -5.88 11.67 -11.05
N GLN A 16 -6.67 12.73 -11.20
CA GLN A 16 -6.22 14.09 -10.89
C GLN A 16 -6.07 14.30 -9.40
N ARG A 17 -6.92 13.66 -8.59
CA ARG A 17 -6.92 13.83 -7.15
C ARG A 17 -6.21 12.74 -6.38
N TYR A 18 -6.00 11.58 -6.98
CA TYR A 18 -5.30 10.48 -6.31
C TYR A 18 -3.93 10.88 -5.74
N PRO A 19 -3.15 11.77 -6.38
CA PRO A 19 -1.89 12.23 -5.79
C PRO A 19 -2.02 12.87 -4.41
N GLU A 20 -3.20 13.38 -4.05
CA GLU A 20 -3.45 13.89 -2.69
C GLU A 20 -3.25 12.80 -1.65
N TYR A 21 -3.69 11.56 -1.97
CA TYR A 21 -3.46 10.41 -1.11
C TYR A 21 -1.97 10.11 -0.98
N LEU A 22 -1.25 10.10 -2.09
CA LEU A 22 0.18 9.77 -2.08
C LEU A 22 0.96 10.76 -1.20
N ALA A 23 0.63 12.04 -1.31
CA ALA A 23 1.25 13.07 -0.48
C ALA A 23 0.92 12.88 1.01
N ALA A 24 -0.35 12.58 1.31
CA ALA A 24 -0.80 12.41 2.69
C ALA A 24 -0.20 11.17 3.34
N ALA A 25 0.04 10.11 2.58
CA ALA A 25 0.58 8.85 3.09
C ALA A 25 2.09 8.89 3.36
N GLY A 26 2.81 9.80 2.70
CA GLY A 26 4.26 9.89 2.81
C GLY A 26 4.80 9.90 4.25
N PRO A 27 4.25 10.75 5.14
CA PRO A 27 4.72 10.78 6.53
C PRO A 27 4.59 9.45 7.27
N ALA A 28 3.52 8.68 7.00
CA ALA A 28 3.35 7.36 7.62
C ALA A 28 4.43 6.41 7.15
N PHE A 29 4.70 6.36 5.85
CA PHE A 29 5.73 5.49 5.30
C PHE A 29 7.10 5.82 5.86
N GLN A 30 7.42 7.10 5.96
CA GLN A 30 8.69 7.54 6.50
C GLN A 30 8.83 7.16 7.97
N LYS A 31 7.78 7.37 8.76
CA LYS A 31 7.78 7.10 10.19
C LYS A 31 8.00 5.62 10.51
N PHE A 32 7.44 4.72 9.70
CA PHE A 32 7.48 3.28 9.96
C PHE A 32 8.52 2.53 9.12
N GLY A 33 9.35 3.25 8.38
CA GLY A 33 10.41 2.63 7.59
C GLY A 33 9.91 1.77 6.46
N ALA A 34 8.79 2.14 5.86
CA ALA A 34 8.20 1.42 4.74
C ALA A 34 9.12 1.50 3.52
N ARG A 35 9.29 0.37 2.84
CA ARG A 35 10.09 0.28 1.64
C ARG A 35 9.23 -0.24 0.50
N PHE A 36 9.06 0.56 -0.55
CA PHE A 36 8.34 0.12 -1.74
C PHE A 36 9.24 -0.79 -2.56
N ILE A 37 8.80 -2.03 -2.77
CA ILE A 37 9.53 -2.97 -3.63
C ILE A 37 8.79 -3.22 -4.95
N VAL A 38 7.48 -2.95 -5.01
CA VAL A 38 6.71 -2.85 -6.25
C VAL A 38 5.86 -1.59 -6.12
N ARG A 39 5.89 -0.74 -7.13
CA ARG A 39 5.23 0.55 -7.02
C ARG A 39 4.59 0.96 -8.35
N GLY A 40 3.50 0.24 -8.70
CA GLY A 40 2.75 0.56 -9.90
C GLY A 40 3.51 0.32 -11.19
N GLY A 41 4.38 -0.68 -11.21
CA GLY A 41 5.16 -1.03 -12.38
C GLY A 41 4.31 -1.65 -13.49
N LYS A 42 4.92 -1.77 -14.66
CA LYS A 42 4.31 -2.41 -15.81
C LYS A 42 4.06 -3.89 -15.50
N PHE A 43 2.91 -4.42 -15.91
CA PHE A 43 2.57 -5.81 -15.63
C PHE A 43 1.74 -6.41 -16.76
N GLU A 44 1.61 -7.74 -16.73
CA GLU A 44 0.73 -8.50 -17.62
C GLU A 44 -0.12 -9.42 -16.75
N THR A 45 -1.41 -9.51 -17.05
CA THR A 45 -2.32 -10.41 -16.35
C THR A 45 -2.24 -11.79 -17.02
N MET A 46 -1.74 -12.78 -16.31
CA MET A 46 -1.58 -14.13 -16.85
C MET A 46 -2.84 -14.95 -16.65
N GLU A 47 -3.54 -14.76 -15.55
CA GLU A 47 -4.79 -15.45 -15.24
C GLU A 47 -5.66 -14.54 -14.37
N GLY A 48 -6.96 -14.71 -14.49
CA GLY A 48 -7.91 -13.96 -13.69
C GLY A 48 -7.99 -12.50 -14.11
N SER A 49 -8.21 -11.65 -13.13
CA SER A 49 -8.31 -10.20 -13.35
C SER A 49 -7.35 -9.45 -12.44
N ALA A 50 -6.90 -8.30 -12.89
CA ALA A 50 -6.00 -7.43 -12.13
C ALA A 50 -6.56 -6.03 -12.07
N ARG A 51 -6.18 -5.29 -11.01
CA ARG A 51 -6.40 -3.86 -10.97
C ARG A 51 -5.22 -3.16 -11.64
N GLU A 52 -5.42 -1.93 -12.06
CA GLU A 52 -4.43 -1.22 -12.88
C GLU A 52 -3.18 -0.83 -12.12
N ARG A 53 -3.25 -0.65 -10.80
CA ARG A 53 -2.10 -0.25 -9.98
C ARG A 53 -1.82 -1.29 -8.91
N ASN A 54 -0.63 -1.85 -8.91
CA ASN A 54 -0.22 -2.89 -7.98
C ASN A 54 1.00 -2.42 -7.20
N VAL A 55 0.93 -2.52 -5.87
CA VAL A 55 1.96 -1.98 -4.99
C VAL A 55 2.29 -3.02 -3.92
N VAL A 56 3.58 -3.21 -3.65
CA VAL A 56 4.04 -4.04 -2.54
C VAL A 56 4.96 -3.19 -1.68
N VAL A 57 4.63 -3.09 -0.40
CA VAL A 57 5.41 -2.32 0.57
C VAL A 57 5.97 -3.27 1.61
N GLU A 58 7.28 -3.18 1.84
CA GLU A 58 8.00 -4.04 2.79
C GLU A 58 8.16 -3.32 4.12
N PHE A 59 7.94 -4.06 5.22
CA PHE A 59 8.19 -3.60 6.58
C PHE A 59 9.10 -4.60 7.29
N GLN A 60 9.80 -4.15 8.32
CA GLN A 60 10.76 -5.00 9.03
C GLN A 60 10.10 -6.20 9.71
N ASP A 61 8.83 -6.06 10.12
CA ASP A 61 8.07 -7.13 10.74
C ASP A 61 6.56 -6.86 10.66
N ARG A 62 5.79 -7.84 11.08
CA ARG A 62 4.32 -7.77 11.06
C ARG A 62 3.77 -6.65 11.94
N ALA A 63 4.32 -6.52 13.15
CA ALA A 63 3.84 -5.49 14.09
C ALA A 63 3.99 -4.09 13.49
N THR A 64 5.11 -3.82 12.82
CA THR A 64 5.36 -2.53 12.18
C THR A 64 4.41 -2.29 11.00
N ALA A 65 4.14 -3.33 10.20
CA ALA A 65 3.22 -3.22 9.07
C ALA A 65 1.80 -2.86 9.55
N PHE A 66 1.33 -3.50 10.63
CA PHE A 66 0.04 -3.19 11.22
C PHE A 66 0.02 -1.82 11.89
N ALA A 67 1.10 -1.46 12.60
CA ALA A 67 1.19 -0.17 13.28
C ALA A 67 1.12 0.98 12.26
N CYS A 68 1.79 0.83 11.12
CA CYS A 68 1.73 1.83 10.05
C CYS A 68 0.30 2.00 9.54
N TYR A 69 -0.37 0.90 9.25
CA TYR A 69 -1.75 0.94 8.75
C TYR A 69 -2.70 1.61 9.74
N ARG A 70 -2.54 1.31 11.04
CA ARG A 70 -3.41 1.82 12.10
C ARG A 70 -3.02 3.22 12.57
N SER A 71 -1.90 3.74 12.12
CA SER A 71 -1.44 5.07 12.56
C SER A 71 -2.41 6.17 12.14
N PRO A 72 -2.53 7.24 12.93
CA PRO A 72 -3.36 8.38 12.54
C PRO A 72 -2.93 8.96 11.19
N GLU A 73 -1.63 8.99 10.93
CA GLU A 73 -1.09 9.50 9.67
C GLU A 73 -1.62 8.71 8.49
N TYR A 74 -1.58 7.38 8.57
CA TYR A 74 -2.06 6.58 7.44
C TYR A 74 -3.59 6.57 7.37
N GLN A 75 -4.29 6.55 8.49
CA GLN A 75 -5.76 6.55 8.47
C GLN A 75 -6.32 7.84 7.85
N SER A 76 -5.66 8.97 8.06
CA SER A 76 -6.02 10.22 7.38
C SER A 76 -5.83 10.10 5.87
N ALA A 77 -4.72 9.52 5.45
CA ALA A 77 -4.45 9.29 4.02
C ALA A 77 -5.46 8.30 3.43
N ARG A 78 -5.78 7.24 4.16
CA ARG A 78 -6.75 6.23 3.72
C ARG A 78 -8.11 6.86 3.43
N THR A 79 -8.55 7.78 4.25
CA THR A 79 -9.82 8.49 4.04
C THR A 79 -9.81 9.23 2.70
N ILE A 80 -8.69 9.85 2.36
CA ILE A 80 -8.53 10.52 1.07
C ILE A 80 -8.56 9.50 -0.07
N ARG A 81 -7.81 8.39 0.06
CA ARG A 81 -7.77 7.35 -0.97
C ARG A 81 -9.16 6.80 -1.28
N GLN A 82 -9.97 6.56 -0.25
CA GLN A 82 -11.32 5.99 -0.43
C GLN A 82 -12.23 6.87 -1.27
N LYS A 83 -11.99 8.17 -1.32
CA LYS A 83 -12.75 9.09 -2.16
C LYS A 83 -12.42 8.90 -3.65
N TYR A 84 -11.20 8.47 -3.97
CA TYR A 84 -10.68 8.52 -5.34
C TYR A 84 -10.32 7.17 -5.92
N ALA A 85 -10.42 6.09 -5.15
CA ALA A 85 -9.97 4.77 -5.60
C ALA A 85 -10.72 3.64 -4.90
N ASP A 86 -10.81 2.51 -5.61
CA ASP A 86 -11.24 1.23 -5.06
C ASP A 86 -10.01 0.38 -4.83
N THR A 87 -9.90 -0.21 -3.66
CA THR A 87 -8.65 -0.85 -3.24
C THR A 87 -8.89 -2.21 -2.60
N ASP A 88 -8.07 -3.19 -2.98
CA ASP A 88 -7.92 -4.44 -2.24
C ASP A 88 -6.59 -4.35 -1.51
N PHE A 89 -6.60 -4.65 -0.22
CA PHE A 89 -5.44 -4.40 0.64
C PHE A 89 -5.29 -5.55 1.63
N ILE A 90 -4.14 -6.20 1.63
CA ILE A 90 -3.83 -7.20 2.66
C ILE A 90 -2.47 -6.93 3.27
N ILE A 91 -2.28 -7.43 4.48
CA ILE A 91 -1.00 -7.46 5.16
C ILE A 91 -0.63 -8.93 5.31
N ILE A 92 0.53 -9.32 4.85
CA ILE A 92 0.95 -10.72 4.83
C ILE A 92 2.39 -10.85 5.31
N ASP A 93 2.66 -11.91 6.05
CA ASP A 93 4.02 -12.20 6.50
C ASP A 93 4.84 -12.70 5.33
N GLY A 94 6.11 -12.31 5.31
CA GLY A 94 7.07 -12.83 4.35
C GLY A 94 7.54 -14.23 4.74
N VAL A 95 8.37 -14.77 3.88
CA VAL A 95 9.00 -16.07 4.15
C VAL A 95 9.91 -15.92 5.36
N ALA A 96 9.83 -16.85 6.28
CA ALA A 96 10.68 -16.85 7.47
C ALA A 96 12.15 -17.06 7.07
N ASP A 97 13.02 -16.29 7.70
CA ASP A 97 14.47 -16.39 7.47
C ASP A 97 15.07 -17.55 8.26
#